data_0f56b4981f291805d7e6784e1a9ee490
#
_entry.id   0f56b4981f291805d7e6784e1a9ee490
#
_cell.length_a   1.000
_cell.length_b   1.000
_cell.length_c   1.000
_cell.angle_alpha   90.00
_cell.angle_beta   90.00
_cell.angle_gamma   90.00
#
_symmetry.space_group_name_H-M   'P 1'
#
loop_
_entity.id
_entity.type
_entity.pdbx_description
1 polymer ?
#
loop_
_entity_poly.entity_id
_entity_poly.type
_entity_poly.pdbx_seq_one_letter_code
_entity_poly.pdbx_strand_id
1 'polypeptide(L)'
;MPHLSFTVEPLSEILPAVRAALESGEEVTLEVPDPDAGLGLYAGELYTGAAGPAGRHRPWSAWADLADALGAHLLTPQPSGPGRARFGLRRYAAAPAPDAGGYGTDGDWARVDKLEDPVLLLTLVEALRRIDPPAGGRVLALGVNSGRELDALALAFPGRPFTVVGLDTDASALAVARGRFPRAEFLELDVVGLPVPALGRFDLILALSLLQSPGVRRDVLLKALCRQHLSETGGLVLGFPNARYRDGLLSYGARMRNFARPDLSLLCADVTDTRRDLQKRGFQVFVTGQYEVLLTALPVEHRVGRDLTL
;
A
#
# COMPACT_ATOMS: atom_id res chain seq x y z
N MET A 1 22.62 -0.57 28.09
CA MET A 1 21.77 -1.00 26.96
C MET A 1 21.69 -2.52 26.99
N PRO A 2 20.51 -3.14 27.07
CA PRO A 2 20.38 -4.58 27.04
C PRO A 2 20.99 -5.17 25.76
N HIS A 3 21.71 -6.28 25.89
CA HIS A 3 22.29 -7.02 24.78
C HIS A 3 21.76 -8.45 24.81
N LEU A 4 21.13 -8.89 23.74
CA LEU A 4 20.57 -10.22 23.58
C LEU A 4 21.25 -10.93 22.41
N SER A 5 21.65 -12.16 22.61
CA SER A 5 22.28 -12.99 21.58
C SER A 5 21.44 -14.23 21.33
N PHE A 6 21.12 -14.48 20.07
CA PHE A 6 20.32 -15.62 19.62
C PHE A 6 21.08 -16.39 18.54
N THR A 7 20.76 -17.67 18.42
CA THR A 7 21.34 -18.58 17.41
C THR A 7 20.28 -19.42 16.74
N VAL A 8 19.68 -20.37 17.48
CA VAL A 8 18.69 -21.31 16.97
C VAL A 8 17.33 -21.14 17.63
N GLU A 9 17.22 -20.26 18.60
CA GLU A 9 16.00 -20.02 19.37
C GLU A 9 14.84 -19.67 18.44
N PRO A 10 13.63 -20.20 18.69
CA PRO A 10 12.45 -19.84 17.92
C PRO A 10 12.00 -18.40 18.21
N LEU A 11 11.27 -17.79 17.29
CA LEU A 11 10.77 -16.43 17.45
C LEU A 11 9.84 -16.29 18.66
N SER A 12 9.17 -17.38 19.05
CA SER A 12 8.33 -17.45 20.25
C SER A 12 9.10 -17.23 21.57
N GLU A 13 10.40 -17.46 21.57
CA GLU A 13 11.29 -17.17 22.70
C GLU A 13 11.95 -15.80 22.56
N ILE A 14 12.32 -15.44 21.33
CA ILE A 14 12.97 -14.14 21.01
C ILE A 14 12.01 -12.98 21.30
N LEU A 15 10.76 -13.08 20.85
CA LEU A 15 9.76 -12.01 20.97
C LEU A 15 9.53 -11.54 22.41
N PRO A 16 9.28 -12.42 23.41
CA PRO A 16 9.12 -12.00 24.79
C PRO A 16 10.40 -11.34 25.36
N ALA A 17 11.56 -11.89 25.04
CA ALA A 17 12.83 -11.35 25.53
C ALA A 17 13.12 -9.94 24.98
N VAL A 18 12.92 -9.73 23.70
CA VAL A 18 13.09 -8.43 23.05
C VAL A 18 12.07 -7.42 23.56
N ARG A 19 10.82 -7.84 23.74
CA ARG A 19 9.75 -6.99 24.28
C ARG A 19 10.10 -6.51 25.69
N ALA A 20 10.48 -7.43 26.58
CA ALA A 20 10.86 -7.09 27.94
C ALA A 20 12.09 -6.15 27.99
N ALA A 21 13.07 -6.33 27.11
CA ALA A 21 14.21 -5.46 27.00
C ALA A 21 13.83 -4.04 26.53
N LEU A 22 12.92 -3.93 25.56
CA LEU A 22 12.39 -2.63 25.09
C LEU A 22 11.46 -1.96 26.11
N GLU A 23 10.76 -2.72 26.97
CA GLU A 23 9.95 -2.18 28.05
C GLU A 23 10.81 -1.62 29.19
N SER A 24 11.98 -2.22 29.42
CA SER A 24 12.94 -1.76 30.44
C SER A 24 13.87 -0.62 29.99
N GLY A 25 13.90 -0.32 28.68
CA GLY A 25 14.75 0.72 28.09
C GLY A 25 14.24 1.15 26.70
N GLU A 26 14.84 2.23 26.18
CA GLU A 26 14.45 2.75 24.87
C GLU A 26 15.08 1.98 23.70
N GLU A 27 16.14 1.23 23.94
CA GLU A 27 16.89 0.53 22.91
C GLU A 27 17.43 -0.80 23.42
N VAL A 28 17.44 -1.82 22.56
CA VAL A 28 18.06 -3.13 22.79
C VAL A 28 18.98 -3.48 21.62
N THR A 29 20.14 -4.05 21.92
CA THR A 29 21.07 -4.59 20.93
C THR A 29 20.81 -6.08 20.74
N LEU A 30 20.66 -6.53 19.51
CA LEU A 30 20.51 -7.93 19.14
C LEU A 30 21.76 -8.40 18.40
N GLU A 31 22.22 -9.62 18.72
CA GLU A 31 23.25 -10.33 17.97
C GLU A 31 22.68 -11.67 17.50
N VAL A 32 22.67 -11.88 16.18
CA VAL A 32 21.95 -12.98 15.53
C VAL A 32 22.81 -13.63 14.46
N PRO A 33 22.46 -14.83 13.97
CA PRO A 33 23.02 -15.36 12.72
C PRO A 33 22.82 -14.35 11.60
N ASP A 34 23.86 -14.14 10.81
CA ASP A 34 23.83 -13.17 9.70
C ASP A 34 22.72 -13.53 8.71
N PRO A 35 21.72 -12.66 8.53
CA PRO A 35 20.62 -12.90 7.58
C PRO A 35 21.11 -13.10 6.15
N ASP A 36 22.23 -12.48 5.76
CA ASP A 36 22.76 -12.59 4.40
C ASP A 36 23.52 -13.93 4.17
N ALA A 37 23.97 -14.57 5.24
CA ALA A 37 24.61 -15.90 5.15
C ALA A 37 23.63 -17.03 4.80
N GLY A 38 22.33 -16.79 4.96
CA GLY A 38 21.27 -17.77 4.69
C GLY A 38 20.52 -17.55 3.36
N LEU A 39 21.13 -16.91 2.38
CA LEU A 39 20.49 -16.67 1.08
C LEU A 39 20.05 -17.99 0.44
N GLY A 40 18.77 -18.06 0.05
CA GLY A 40 18.16 -19.27 -0.54
C GLY A 40 17.48 -20.18 0.47
N LEU A 41 17.63 -19.96 1.78
CA LEU A 41 16.92 -20.68 2.82
C LEU A 41 15.53 -20.04 3.09
N TYR A 42 14.59 -20.87 3.56
CA TYR A 42 13.32 -20.36 4.05
C TYR A 42 13.46 -19.70 5.43
N ALA A 43 12.63 -18.68 5.68
CA ALA A 43 12.57 -18.07 7.00
C ALA A 43 12.22 -19.12 8.08
N GLY A 44 13.07 -19.21 9.13
CA GLY A 44 12.94 -20.20 10.19
C GLY A 44 13.69 -21.51 9.94
N GLU A 45 14.30 -21.73 8.77
CA GLU A 45 15.09 -22.91 8.46
C GLU A 45 16.35 -22.99 9.33
N LEU A 46 16.62 -24.16 9.88
CA LEU A 46 17.85 -24.44 10.62
C LEU A 46 18.96 -24.83 9.63
N TYR A 47 20.14 -24.27 9.83
CA TYR A 47 21.31 -24.62 9.04
C TYR A 47 22.51 -24.92 9.93
N THR A 48 23.38 -25.80 9.44
CA THR A 48 24.70 -26.04 10.01
C THR A 48 25.73 -25.51 9.02
N GLY A 49 26.49 -24.49 9.40
CA GLY A 49 27.53 -23.94 8.53
C GLY A 49 28.69 -24.93 8.38
N ALA A 50 29.27 -25.01 7.18
CA ALA A 50 30.47 -25.83 6.92
C ALA A 50 31.70 -25.34 7.72
N ALA A 51 31.67 -24.16 8.30
CA ALA A 51 32.74 -23.54 9.09
C ALA A 51 32.23 -22.66 10.23
N GLY A 52 30.96 -22.79 10.65
CA GLY A 52 30.37 -21.91 11.69
C GLY A 52 29.30 -22.60 12.52
N PRO A 53 28.86 -21.96 13.62
CA PRO A 53 27.81 -22.52 14.49
C PRO A 53 26.50 -22.72 13.73
N ALA A 54 25.73 -23.74 14.17
CA ALA A 54 24.35 -23.89 13.75
C ALA A 54 23.56 -22.59 13.97
N GLY A 55 22.68 -22.25 13.03
CA GLY A 55 21.86 -21.05 13.10
C GLY A 55 20.44 -21.31 12.61
N ARG A 56 19.53 -20.42 12.93
CA ARG A 56 18.21 -20.37 12.33
C ARG A 56 18.13 -19.15 11.42
N HIS A 57 17.90 -19.40 10.13
CA HIS A 57 17.81 -18.32 9.15
C HIS A 57 16.60 -17.44 9.40
N ARG A 58 16.82 -16.13 9.44
CA ARG A 58 15.77 -15.10 9.40
C ARG A 58 16.24 -13.98 8.49
N PRO A 59 15.56 -13.72 7.38
CA PRO A 59 15.92 -12.63 6.48
C PRO A 59 15.74 -11.27 7.20
N TRP A 60 16.39 -10.23 6.71
CA TRP A 60 16.24 -8.87 7.24
C TRP A 60 14.81 -8.40 7.34
N SER A 61 13.93 -8.82 6.41
CA SER A 61 12.50 -8.53 6.46
C SER A 61 11.83 -9.07 7.74
N ALA A 62 12.22 -10.26 8.22
CA ALA A 62 11.66 -10.80 9.47
C ALA A 62 12.06 -9.96 10.70
N TRP A 63 13.27 -9.42 10.71
CA TRP A 63 13.71 -8.52 11.78
C TRP A 63 13.07 -7.13 11.68
N ALA A 64 12.88 -6.62 10.47
CA ALA A 64 12.13 -5.38 10.24
C ALA A 64 10.66 -5.52 10.67
N ASP A 65 10.00 -6.62 10.31
CA ASP A 65 8.63 -6.93 10.74
C ASP A 65 8.55 -7.06 12.28
N LEU A 66 9.56 -7.67 12.92
CA LEU A 66 9.61 -7.74 14.38
C LEU A 66 9.75 -6.35 15.01
N ALA A 67 10.62 -5.51 14.47
CA ALA A 67 10.80 -4.13 14.93
C ALA A 67 9.49 -3.36 14.83
N ASP A 68 8.85 -3.37 13.67
CA ASP A 68 7.53 -2.77 13.44
C ASP A 68 6.47 -3.32 14.40
N ALA A 69 6.43 -4.65 14.55
CA ALA A 69 5.49 -5.29 15.47
C ALA A 69 5.70 -4.87 16.93
N LEU A 70 6.88 -4.42 17.32
CA LEU A 70 7.22 -3.96 18.67
C LEU A 70 7.25 -2.42 18.82
N GLY A 71 6.90 -1.64 17.77
CA GLY A 71 6.98 -0.18 17.78
C GLY A 71 8.40 0.35 17.87
N ALA A 72 9.30 -0.25 17.14
CA ALA A 72 10.71 0.12 17.17
C ALA A 72 11.29 0.29 15.77
N HIS A 73 12.28 1.17 15.64
CA HIS A 73 13.14 1.28 14.48
C HIS A 73 14.19 0.16 14.52
N LEU A 74 14.42 -0.49 13.38
CA LEU A 74 15.61 -1.30 13.18
C LEU A 74 16.76 -0.37 12.80
N LEU A 75 17.81 -0.34 13.64
CA LEU A 75 19.00 0.46 13.40
C LEU A 75 19.95 -0.27 12.45
N THR A 76 20.84 0.49 11.83
CA THR A 76 21.79 -0.02 10.82
C THR A 76 22.55 -1.25 11.34
N PRO A 77 22.43 -2.40 10.68
CA PRO A 77 23.15 -3.62 11.04
C PRO A 77 24.66 -3.48 10.83
N GLN A 78 25.41 -4.24 11.61
CA GLN A 78 26.86 -4.35 11.49
C GLN A 78 27.31 -5.81 11.67
N PRO A 79 28.36 -6.27 10.99
CA PRO A 79 28.98 -7.55 11.29
C PRO A 79 29.47 -7.61 12.75
N SER A 80 29.28 -8.75 13.41
CA SER A 80 29.73 -8.94 14.80
C SER A 80 30.63 -10.16 15.01
N GLY A 81 31.08 -10.74 13.91
CA GLY A 81 31.93 -11.93 13.87
C GLY A 81 31.59 -12.81 12.67
N PRO A 82 32.31 -13.93 12.47
CA PRO A 82 32.00 -14.85 11.35
C PRO A 82 30.59 -15.38 11.41
N GLY A 83 29.78 -15.07 10.36
CA GLY A 83 28.40 -15.51 10.22
C GLY A 83 27.42 -14.91 11.24
N ARG A 84 27.76 -13.75 11.83
CA ARG A 84 26.92 -13.05 12.80
C ARG A 84 26.75 -11.58 12.45
N ALA A 85 25.56 -11.08 12.69
CA ALA A 85 25.22 -9.66 12.57
C ALA A 85 24.69 -9.10 13.89
N ARG A 86 24.97 -7.82 14.13
CA ARG A 86 24.50 -7.04 15.27
C ARG A 86 23.72 -5.85 14.80
N PHE A 87 22.56 -5.58 15.42
CA PHE A 87 21.75 -4.39 15.17
C PHE A 87 20.99 -3.98 16.42
N GLY A 88 20.58 -2.71 16.46
CA GLY A 88 19.73 -2.18 17.53
C GLY A 88 18.27 -2.17 17.13
N LEU A 89 17.38 -2.29 18.11
CA LEU A 89 16.00 -1.90 18.03
C LEU A 89 15.74 -0.74 18.98
N ARG A 90 15.26 0.39 18.47
CA ARG A 90 14.95 1.59 19.26
C ARG A 90 13.46 1.89 19.19
N ARG A 91 12.80 2.03 20.33
CA ARG A 91 11.37 2.38 20.39
C ARG A 91 11.08 3.64 19.60
N TYR A 92 9.93 3.67 18.92
CA TYR A 92 9.43 4.92 18.34
C TYR A 92 9.24 5.95 19.44
N ALA A 93 9.65 7.17 19.21
CA ALA A 93 9.18 8.27 20.02
C ALA A 93 7.65 8.31 19.94
N ALA A 94 6.98 8.59 21.06
CA ALA A 94 5.54 8.75 21.05
C ALA A 94 5.17 9.83 20.00
N ALA A 95 4.50 9.41 18.94
CA ALA A 95 4.00 10.36 17.96
C ALA A 95 2.98 11.25 18.66
N PRO A 96 3.01 12.57 18.44
CA PRO A 96 1.92 13.44 18.92
C PRO A 96 0.61 12.89 18.39
N ALA A 97 -0.44 12.90 19.23
CA ALA A 97 -1.77 12.48 18.80
C ALA A 97 -2.11 13.25 17.51
N PRO A 98 -2.50 12.56 16.43
CA PRO A 98 -2.79 13.25 15.18
C PRO A 98 -3.94 14.20 15.45
N ASP A 99 -3.72 15.50 15.22
CA ASP A 99 -4.78 16.49 15.20
C ASP A 99 -5.87 16.09 14.22
N ALA A 100 -7.08 16.63 14.40
CA ALA A 100 -8.24 16.35 13.56
C ALA A 100 -8.05 16.90 12.12
N GLY A 101 -6.99 16.43 11.42
CA GLY A 101 -6.58 16.91 10.13
C GLY A 101 -7.60 16.60 9.04
N GLY A 102 -8.00 17.64 8.30
CA GLY A 102 -8.77 17.55 7.08
C GLY A 102 -7.94 17.06 5.89
N TYR A 103 -8.59 16.95 4.73
CA TYR A 103 -7.98 16.59 3.46
C TYR A 103 -7.22 17.75 2.77
N GLY A 104 -7.43 19.00 3.21
CA GLY A 104 -6.85 20.20 2.62
C GLY A 104 -5.32 20.32 2.77
N THR A 105 -4.73 21.35 2.15
CA THR A 105 -3.29 21.64 2.15
C THR A 105 -2.68 21.74 3.55
N ASP A 106 -3.47 22.13 4.55
CA ASP A 106 -3.08 22.20 5.95
C ASP A 106 -3.37 20.91 6.73
N GLY A 107 -4.02 19.95 6.07
CA GLY A 107 -4.38 18.67 6.66
C GLY A 107 -3.22 17.69 6.74
N ASP A 108 -3.36 16.70 7.61
CA ASP A 108 -2.38 15.63 7.79
C ASP A 108 -2.07 14.87 6.51
N TRP A 109 -3.06 14.74 5.60
CA TRP A 109 -2.92 14.01 4.34
C TRP A 109 -2.09 14.77 3.31
N ALA A 110 -1.98 16.08 3.39
CA ALA A 110 -1.11 16.88 2.52
C ALA A 110 0.39 16.53 2.69
N ARG A 111 0.75 16.03 3.87
CA ARG A 111 2.13 15.68 4.23
C ARG A 111 2.49 14.24 3.87
N VAL A 112 1.51 13.40 3.49
CA VAL A 112 1.73 11.98 3.22
C VAL A 112 1.80 11.76 1.72
N ASP A 113 2.93 11.27 1.25
CA ASP A 113 3.06 10.68 -0.08
C ASP A 113 3.05 9.17 0.02
N LYS A 114 1.96 8.55 -0.42
CA LYS A 114 1.84 7.09 -0.37
C LYS A 114 2.77 6.39 -1.34
N LEU A 115 3.23 7.06 -2.40
CA LEU A 115 4.14 6.48 -3.38
C LEU A 115 5.59 6.38 -2.86
N GLU A 116 5.88 6.99 -1.69
CA GLU A 116 7.13 6.73 -0.96
C GLU A 116 7.17 5.32 -0.32
N ASP A 117 6.04 4.60 -0.32
CA ASP A 117 6.02 3.15 -0.07
C ASP A 117 6.42 2.42 -1.36
N PRO A 118 7.61 1.79 -1.43
CA PRO A 118 8.09 1.15 -2.65
C PRO A 118 7.21 -0.04 -3.06
N VAL A 119 6.58 -0.74 -2.12
CA VAL A 119 5.68 -1.87 -2.44
C VAL A 119 4.42 -1.35 -3.11
N LEU A 120 3.83 -0.25 -2.60
CA LEU A 120 2.68 0.36 -3.24
C LEU A 120 3.04 0.90 -4.62
N LEU A 121 4.14 1.64 -4.76
CA LEU A 121 4.56 2.21 -6.03
C LEU A 121 4.76 1.14 -7.11
N LEU A 122 5.53 0.08 -6.80
CA LEU A 122 5.79 -1.01 -7.74
C LEU A 122 4.51 -1.78 -8.09
N THR A 123 3.67 -2.06 -7.10
CA THR A 123 2.41 -2.77 -7.30
C THR A 123 1.42 -1.94 -8.13
N LEU A 124 1.38 -0.62 -7.92
CA LEU A 124 0.54 0.29 -8.71
C LEU A 124 1.01 0.36 -10.16
N VAL A 125 2.32 0.49 -10.38
CA VAL A 125 2.91 0.48 -11.72
C VAL A 125 2.58 -0.83 -12.45
N GLU A 126 2.67 -1.97 -11.77
CA GLU A 126 2.29 -3.26 -12.34
C GLU A 126 0.79 -3.33 -12.68
N ALA A 127 -0.07 -2.85 -11.77
CA ALA A 127 -1.51 -2.78 -11.98
C ALA A 127 -1.88 -1.93 -13.21
N LEU A 128 -1.23 -0.78 -13.36
CA LEU A 128 -1.39 0.11 -14.52
C LEU A 128 -0.96 -0.58 -15.83
N ARG A 129 0.22 -1.21 -15.83
CA ARG A 129 0.74 -1.95 -16.99
C ARG A 129 -0.14 -3.12 -17.37
N ARG A 130 -0.80 -3.75 -16.41
CA ARG A 130 -1.73 -4.85 -16.66
C ARG A 130 -2.99 -4.38 -17.40
N ILE A 131 -3.47 -3.17 -17.11
CA ILE A 131 -4.60 -2.55 -17.83
C ILE A 131 -4.12 -2.06 -19.20
N ASP A 132 -2.95 -1.43 -19.27
CA ASP A 132 -2.30 -0.94 -20.49
C ASP A 132 -3.22 -0.04 -21.34
N PRO A 133 -3.71 1.08 -20.79
CA PRO A 133 -4.60 1.96 -21.53
C PRO A 133 -3.92 2.50 -22.79
N PRO A 134 -4.66 2.74 -23.90
CA PRO A 134 -4.07 3.17 -25.16
C PRO A 134 -3.38 4.54 -25.06
N ALA A 135 -2.45 4.82 -25.96
CA ALA A 135 -1.87 6.15 -26.08
C ALA A 135 -2.97 7.18 -26.44
N GLY A 136 -2.97 8.32 -25.72
CA GLY A 136 -4.07 9.29 -25.80
C GLY A 136 -5.34 8.87 -25.04
N GLY A 137 -5.32 7.72 -24.39
CA GLY A 137 -6.44 7.23 -23.59
C GLY A 137 -6.83 8.17 -22.44
N ARG A 138 -8.08 8.05 -22.03
CA ARG A 138 -8.65 8.89 -20.96
C ARG A 138 -8.52 8.20 -19.61
N VAL A 139 -8.03 8.92 -18.61
CA VAL A 139 -7.84 8.45 -17.24
C VAL A 139 -8.70 9.27 -16.29
N LEU A 140 -9.48 8.60 -15.44
CA LEU A 140 -10.25 9.21 -14.36
C LEU A 140 -9.63 8.83 -13.02
N ALA A 141 -9.23 9.82 -12.23
CA ALA A 141 -8.75 9.63 -10.86
C ALA A 141 -9.78 10.16 -9.87
N LEU A 142 -10.30 9.29 -9.00
CA LEU A 142 -11.33 9.60 -8.01
C LEU A 142 -10.70 9.77 -6.62
N GLY A 143 -11.03 10.85 -5.92
CA GLY A 143 -10.38 11.22 -4.67
C GLY A 143 -8.90 11.54 -4.91
N VAL A 144 -8.64 12.29 -5.98
CA VAL A 144 -7.28 12.52 -6.52
C VAL A 144 -6.39 13.34 -5.59
N ASN A 145 -6.95 14.04 -4.63
CA ASN A 145 -6.22 14.92 -3.71
C ASN A 145 -5.24 15.82 -4.49
N SER A 146 -3.95 15.83 -4.12
CA SER A 146 -2.89 16.58 -4.81
C SER A 146 -2.34 15.86 -6.08
N GLY A 147 -2.95 14.77 -6.53
CA GLY A 147 -2.61 14.05 -7.76
C GLY A 147 -1.33 13.23 -7.68
N ARG A 148 -0.88 12.81 -6.50
CA ARG A 148 0.40 12.08 -6.35
C ARG A 148 0.39 10.73 -7.06
N GLU A 149 -0.72 10.02 -7.03
CA GLU A 149 -0.87 8.73 -7.71
C GLU A 149 -0.72 8.81 -9.25
N LEU A 150 -0.86 10.01 -9.83
CA LEU A 150 -0.67 10.22 -11.26
C LEU A 150 0.81 10.13 -11.69
N ASP A 151 1.76 10.28 -10.78
CA ASP A 151 3.18 10.07 -11.07
C ASP A 151 3.46 8.61 -11.47
N ALA A 152 2.68 7.68 -10.93
CA ALA A 152 2.78 6.27 -11.30
C ALA A 152 2.43 6.02 -12.78
N LEU A 153 1.58 6.84 -13.42
CA LEU A 153 1.29 6.75 -14.86
C LEU A 153 2.55 7.04 -15.71
N ALA A 154 3.29 8.08 -15.35
CA ALA A 154 4.53 8.42 -16.06
C ALA A 154 5.59 7.33 -15.89
N LEU A 155 5.66 6.71 -14.72
CA LEU A 155 6.58 5.60 -14.44
C LEU A 155 6.15 4.31 -15.15
N ALA A 156 4.84 4.03 -15.20
CA ALA A 156 4.31 2.85 -15.90
C ALA A 156 4.48 2.96 -17.43
N PHE A 157 4.30 4.17 -17.99
CA PHE A 157 4.23 4.44 -19.42
C PHE A 157 5.08 5.65 -19.81
N PRO A 158 6.41 5.55 -19.80
CA PRO A 158 7.28 6.67 -20.14
C PRO A 158 6.98 7.23 -21.54
N GLY A 159 6.71 8.54 -21.60
CA GLY A 159 6.42 9.25 -22.86
C GLY A 159 5.05 8.99 -23.48
N ARG A 160 4.20 8.15 -22.90
CA ARG A 160 2.83 7.90 -23.39
C ARG A 160 1.90 9.02 -22.90
N PRO A 161 1.23 9.76 -23.80
CA PRO A 161 0.29 10.80 -23.38
C PRO A 161 -1.05 10.20 -22.91
N PHE A 162 -1.67 10.86 -21.91
CA PHE A 162 -3.01 10.57 -21.43
C PHE A 162 -3.83 11.86 -21.27
N THR A 163 -5.14 11.77 -21.44
CA THR A 163 -6.09 12.81 -21.03
C THR A 163 -6.58 12.49 -19.63
N VAL A 164 -6.11 13.22 -18.63
CA VAL A 164 -6.42 12.95 -17.22
C VAL A 164 -7.52 13.88 -16.73
N VAL A 165 -8.52 13.31 -16.06
CA VAL A 165 -9.54 14.03 -15.28
C VAL A 165 -9.43 13.54 -13.82
N GLY A 166 -9.25 14.48 -12.89
CA GLY A 166 -9.20 14.19 -11.45
C GLY A 166 -10.41 14.79 -10.74
N LEU A 167 -11.04 14.02 -9.86
CA LEU A 167 -12.15 14.46 -9.02
C LEU A 167 -11.75 14.44 -7.55
N ASP A 168 -12.04 15.52 -6.84
CA ASP A 168 -11.92 15.60 -5.37
C ASP A 168 -12.90 16.64 -4.85
N THR A 169 -13.20 16.60 -3.57
CA THR A 169 -14.05 17.60 -2.88
C THR A 169 -13.24 18.75 -2.30
N ASP A 170 -11.91 18.63 -2.26
CA ASP A 170 -11.02 19.63 -1.65
C ASP A 170 -10.40 20.55 -2.70
N ALA A 171 -10.88 21.77 -2.79
CA ALA A 171 -10.41 22.78 -3.74
C ALA A 171 -8.92 23.10 -3.57
N SER A 172 -8.40 23.07 -2.32
CA SER A 172 -7.01 23.40 -2.03
C SER A 172 -6.05 22.31 -2.51
N ALA A 173 -6.43 21.04 -2.32
CA ALA A 173 -5.71 19.89 -2.85
C ALA A 173 -5.71 19.91 -4.39
N LEU A 174 -6.87 20.20 -5.01
CA LEU A 174 -6.97 20.33 -6.47
C LEU A 174 -6.12 21.48 -7.01
N ALA A 175 -5.94 22.57 -6.27
CA ALA A 175 -5.04 23.65 -6.68
C ALA A 175 -3.59 23.16 -6.78
N VAL A 176 -3.14 22.34 -5.82
CA VAL A 176 -1.82 21.69 -5.87
C VAL A 176 -1.73 20.73 -7.07
N ALA A 177 -2.76 19.92 -7.30
CA ALA A 177 -2.81 18.99 -8.43
C ALA A 177 -2.71 19.72 -9.77
N ARG A 178 -3.41 20.84 -9.95
CA ARG A 178 -3.32 21.69 -11.16
C ARG A 178 -1.91 22.23 -11.39
N GLY A 179 -1.22 22.62 -10.32
CA GLY A 179 0.19 23.07 -10.40
C GLY A 179 1.15 21.96 -10.86
N ARG A 180 0.92 20.72 -10.39
CA ARG A 180 1.74 19.56 -10.75
C ARG A 180 1.45 19.02 -12.15
N PHE A 181 0.17 19.02 -12.57
CA PHE A 181 -0.29 18.46 -13.84
C PHE A 181 -1.09 19.49 -14.63
N PRO A 182 -0.45 20.51 -15.22
CA PRO A 182 -1.14 21.64 -15.87
C PRO A 182 -1.91 21.24 -17.14
N ARG A 183 -1.71 20.03 -17.66
CA ARG A 183 -2.44 19.50 -18.83
C ARG A 183 -3.64 18.61 -18.44
N ALA A 184 -3.81 18.32 -17.15
CA ALA A 184 -4.93 17.54 -16.63
C ALA A 184 -6.08 18.46 -16.22
N GLU A 185 -7.29 17.94 -16.30
CA GLU A 185 -8.50 18.61 -15.81
C GLU A 185 -8.78 18.15 -14.37
N PHE A 186 -9.03 19.09 -13.46
CA PHE A 186 -9.36 18.78 -12.07
C PHE A 186 -10.65 19.48 -11.69
N LEU A 187 -11.65 18.68 -11.26
CA LEU A 187 -12.99 19.11 -10.93
C LEU A 187 -13.28 18.93 -9.45
N GLU A 188 -13.80 19.96 -8.83
CA GLU A 188 -14.35 19.89 -7.49
C GLU A 188 -15.71 19.20 -7.55
N LEU A 189 -15.71 17.89 -7.29
CA LEU A 189 -16.89 17.05 -7.40
C LEU A 189 -16.84 15.91 -6.38
N ASP A 190 -17.95 15.74 -5.65
CA ASP A 190 -18.13 14.58 -4.80
C ASP A 190 -18.50 13.35 -5.64
N VAL A 191 -17.77 12.25 -5.45
CA VAL A 191 -18.02 10.97 -6.13
C VAL A 191 -19.39 10.39 -5.82
N VAL A 192 -20.03 10.81 -4.75
CA VAL A 192 -21.42 10.45 -4.42
C VAL A 192 -22.41 11.00 -5.48
N GLY A 193 -22.05 12.09 -6.16
CA GLY A 193 -22.81 12.68 -7.25
C GLY A 193 -22.70 11.96 -8.60
N LEU A 194 -21.83 10.93 -8.71
CA LEU A 194 -21.73 10.15 -9.94
C LEU A 194 -22.96 9.24 -10.14
N PRO A 195 -23.42 9.04 -11.37
CA PRO A 195 -22.77 9.42 -12.63
C PRO A 195 -23.03 10.85 -13.09
N VAL A 196 -22.03 11.46 -13.73
CA VAL A 196 -22.13 12.74 -14.43
C VAL A 196 -21.88 12.48 -15.92
N PRO A 197 -22.91 12.41 -16.76
CA PRO A 197 -22.80 12.03 -18.18
C PRO A 197 -21.80 12.88 -18.98
N ALA A 198 -21.65 14.16 -18.64
CA ALA A 198 -20.71 15.06 -19.31
C ALA A 198 -19.25 14.64 -19.18
N LEU A 199 -18.88 13.86 -18.17
CA LEU A 199 -17.52 13.32 -18.02
C LEU A 199 -17.18 12.30 -19.13
N GLY A 200 -18.17 11.63 -19.70
CA GLY A 200 -17.96 10.59 -20.71
C GLY A 200 -17.32 9.31 -20.14
N ARG A 201 -16.59 8.59 -21.01
CA ARG A 201 -15.98 7.30 -20.68
C ARG A 201 -14.46 7.38 -20.63
N PHE A 202 -13.85 6.48 -19.85
CA PHE A 202 -12.43 6.43 -19.55
C PHE A 202 -11.86 5.03 -19.77
N ASP A 203 -10.63 4.96 -20.23
CA ASP A 203 -9.91 3.71 -20.47
C ASP A 203 -9.25 3.18 -19.20
N LEU A 204 -9.04 4.05 -18.22
CA LEU A 204 -8.55 3.73 -16.90
C LEU A 204 -9.29 4.55 -15.85
N ILE A 205 -9.75 3.89 -14.78
CA ILE A 205 -10.28 4.55 -13.59
C ILE A 205 -9.44 4.15 -12.38
N LEU A 206 -8.94 5.15 -11.67
CA LEU A 206 -8.18 5.01 -10.41
C LEU A 206 -9.05 5.46 -9.24
N ALA A 207 -9.11 4.68 -8.16
CA ALA A 207 -9.76 5.05 -6.91
C ALA A 207 -8.99 4.44 -5.74
N LEU A 208 -7.97 5.15 -5.25
CA LEU A 208 -7.12 4.66 -4.17
C LEU A 208 -7.62 5.17 -2.82
N SER A 209 -7.86 4.26 -1.87
CA SER A 209 -8.34 4.56 -0.51
C SER A 209 -9.61 5.43 -0.45
N LEU A 210 -10.51 5.26 -1.41
CA LEU A 210 -11.74 6.03 -1.52
C LEU A 210 -12.99 5.23 -1.13
N LEU A 211 -13.10 3.98 -1.59
CA LEU A 211 -14.34 3.19 -1.53
C LEU A 211 -14.80 2.84 -0.11
N GLN A 212 -13.91 2.89 0.87
CA GLN A 212 -14.20 2.66 2.29
C GLN A 212 -14.52 3.95 3.04
N SER A 213 -14.46 5.11 2.37
CA SER A 213 -14.69 6.42 3.01
C SER A 213 -16.12 6.57 3.50
N PRO A 214 -16.34 7.26 4.64
CA PRO A 214 -17.69 7.56 5.12
C PRO A 214 -18.54 8.26 4.05
N GLY A 215 -19.79 7.82 3.90
CA GLY A 215 -20.71 8.39 2.93
C GLY A 215 -20.65 7.77 1.53
N VAL A 216 -19.56 7.09 1.16
CA VAL A 216 -19.44 6.42 -0.14
C VAL A 216 -20.18 5.08 -0.13
N ARG A 217 -21.19 4.98 -0.97
CA ARG A 217 -21.89 3.71 -1.24
C ARG A 217 -21.19 2.98 -2.37
N ARG A 218 -20.28 2.08 -2.00
CA ARG A 218 -19.41 1.31 -2.92
C ARG A 218 -20.21 0.67 -4.06
N ASP A 219 -21.30 -0.01 -3.76
CA ASP A 219 -22.15 -0.72 -4.73
C ASP A 219 -22.74 0.21 -5.78
N VAL A 220 -23.18 1.39 -5.36
CA VAL A 220 -23.76 2.42 -6.23
C VAL A 220 -22.68 3.04 -7.10
N LEU A 221 -21.55 3.42 -6.49
CA LEU A 221 -20.42 4.02 -7.20
C LEU A 221 -19.85 3.06 -8.25
N LEU A 222 -19.57 1.81 -7.91
CA LEU A 222 -19.06 0.81 -8.86
C LEU A 222 -20.03 0.57 -10.01
N LYS A 223 -21.34 0.57 -9.74
CA LYS A 223 -22.36 0.46 -10.79
C LYS A 223 -22.30 1.65 -11.75
N ALA A 224 -22.19 2.86 -11.24
CA ALA A 224 -22.09 4.08 -12.05
C ALA A 224 -20.82 4.07 -12.90
N LEU A 225 -19.66 3.76 -12.28
CA LEU A 225 -18.37 3.70 -12.96
C LEU A 225 -18.39 2.67 -14.11
N CYS A 226 -18.73 1.42 -13.82
CA CYS A 226 -18.70 0.36 -14.83
C CYS A 226 -19.71 0.56 -15.97
N ARG A 227 -20.88 1.15 -15.70
CA ARG A 227 -21.91 1.31 -16.73
C ARG A 227 -21.76 2.57 -17.57
N GLN A 228 -21.34 3.68 -16.96
CA GLN A 228 -21.43 4.99 -17.57
C GLN A 228 -20.07 5.65 -17.82
N HIS A 229 -19.07 5.33 -17.01
CA HIS A 229 -17.79 6.01 -17.07
C HIS A 229 -16.61 5.13 -17.51
N LEU A 230 -16.76 3.80 -17.58
CA LEU A 230 -15.70 2.93 -18.09
C LEU A 230 -15.95 2.64 -19.57
N SER A 231 -14.91 2.70 -20.41
CA SER A 231 -14.96 2.24 -21.79
C SER A 231 -15.09 0.71 -21.85
N GLU A 232 -15.48 0.15 -22.96
CA GLU A 232 -15.73 -1.30 -23.12
C GLU A 232 -14.47 -2.12 -22.85
N THR A 233 -13.30 -1.59 -23.19
CA THR A 233 -11.99 -2.22 -22.98
C THR A 233 -11.26 -1.65 -21.76
N GLY A 234 -11.86 -0.71 -21.06
CA GLY A 234 -11.23 -0.02 -19.94
C GLY A 234 -11.08 -0.87 -18.69
N GLY A 235 -10.15 -0.49 -17.84
CA GLY A 235 -9.88 -1.16 -16.58
C GLY A 235 -9.98 -0.25 -15.36
N LEU A 236 -10.06 -0.87 -14.18
CA LEU A 236 -10.10 -0.17 -12.90
C LEU A 236 -8.93 -0.61 -12.01
N VAL A 237 -8.34 0.35 -11.28
CA VAL A 237 -7.47 0.09 -10.14
C VAL A 237 -8.12 0.70 -8.91
N LEU A 238 -8.48 -0.15 -7.95
CA LEU A 238 -9.15 0.23 -6.71
C LEU A 238 -8.24 -0.12 -5.54
N GLY A 239 -7.92 0.85 -4.68
CA GLY A 239 -7.05 0.67 -3.53
C GLY A 239 -7.83 0.64 -2.22
N PHE A 240 -7.45 -0.30 -1.35
CA PHE A 240 -7.99 -0.46 0.00
C PHE A 240 -6.84 -0.50 1.00
N PRO A 241 -6.75 0.46 1.93
CA PRO A 241 -5.69 0.48 2.91
C PRO A 241 -5.80 -0.71 3.86
N ASN A 242 -4.67 -1.39 4.06
CA ASN A 242 -4.54 -2.49 5.00
C ASN A 242 -4.14 -1.92 6.37
N ALA A 243 -5.11 -1.45 7.12
CA ALA A 243 -4.88 -0.91 8.46
C ALA A 243 -4.43 -2.01 9.42
N ARG A 244 -3.38 -1.75 10.19
CA ARG A 244 -2.91 -2.61 11.28
C ARG A 244 -3.08 -1.91 12.62
N TYR A 245 -3.52 -2.66 13.61
CA TYR A 245 -3.71 -2.16 14.98
C TYR A 245 -2.68 -2.78 15.91
N ARG A 246 -2.19 -1.96 16.83
CA ARG A 246 -1.38 -2.39 17.96
C ARG A 246 -1.93 -1.72 19.22
N ASP A 247 -2.28 -2.51 20.23
CA ASP A 247 -2.82 -2.03 21.51
C ASP A 247 -3.98 -1.03 21.31
N GLY A 248 -4.83 -1.29 20.31
CA GLY A 248 -5.95 -0.43 19.94
C GLY A 248 -5.57 0.81 19.11
N LEU A 249 -4.28 1.00 18.80
CA LEU A 249 -3.81 2.10 17.96
C LEU A 249 -3.44 1.62 16.56
N LEU A 250 -3.74 2.44 15.56
CA LEU A 250 -3.33 2.19 14.19
C LEU A 250 -1.82 2.37 14.07
N SER A 251 -1.09 1.28 13.75
CA SER A 251 0.37 1.30 13.64
C SER A 251 0.85 1.40 12.18
N TYR A 252 0.01 1.00 11.23
CA TYR A 252 0.36 0.99 9.81
C TYR A 252 -0.88 1.14 8.94
N GLY A 253 -0.70 1.68 7.72
CA GLY A 253 -1.78 1.89 6.78
C GLY A 253 -2.42 3.28 6.89
N ALA A 254 -3.63 3.42 6.36
CA ALA A 254 -4.32 4.70 6.39
C ALA A 254 -4.78 5.07 7.81
N ARG A 255 -4.88 6.36 8.06
CA ARG A 255 -5.35 6.87 9.37
C ARG A 255 -6.81 6.53 9.58
N MET A 256 -7.14 6.10 10.80
CA MET A 256 -8.47 5.60 11.19
C MET A 256 -9.64 6.55 10.85
N ARG A 257 -9.38 7.84 10.81
CA ARG A 257 -10.43 8.85 10.59
C ARG A 257 -11.14 8.76 9.24
N ASN A 258 -10.49 8.14 8.25
CA ASN A 258 -11.03 8.01 6.90
C ASN A 258 -11.81 6.72 6.68
N PHE A 259 -11.87 5.85 7.66
CA PHE A 259 -12.62 4.62 7.53
C PHE A 259 -14.03 4.80 8.07
N ALA A 260 -15.02 4.35 7.30
CA ALA A 260 -16.39 4.19 7.81
C ALA A 260 -16.40 3.22 9.00
N ARG A 261 -15.53 2.22 8.97
CA ARG A 261 -15.33 1.21 10.00
C ARG A 261 -13.86 0.80 10.03
N PRO A 262 -13.09 1.23 11.02
CA PRO A 262 -11.66 0.94 11.10
C PRO A 262 -11.38 -0.44 11.72
N ASP A 263 -11.69 -1.50 11.01
CA ASP A 263 -11.51 -2.89 11.44
C ASP A 263 -10.86 -3.70 10.32
N LEU A 264 -9.78 -4.44 10.62
CA LEU A 264 -9.06 -5.27 9.64
C LEU A 264 -9.92 -6.34 8.99
N SER A 265 -10.88 -6.89 9.72
CA SER A 265 -11.83 -7.87 9.17
C SER A 265 -12.67 -7.28 8.04
N LEU A 266 -12.92 -5.98 8.07
CA LEU A 266 -13.67 -5.26 7.04
C LEU A 266 -12.87 -5.07 5.76
N LEU A 267 -11.53 -4.96 5.82
CA LEU A 267 -10.72 -4.98 4.61
C LEU A 267 -10.97 -6.26 3.80
N CYS A 268 -10.95 -7.42 4.46
CA CYS A 268 -11.21 -8.70 3.81
C CYS A 268 -12.62 -8.75 3.20
N ALA A 269 -13.64 -8.24 3.91
CA ALA A 269 -15.00 -8.14 3.42
C ALA A 269 -15.09 -7.19 2.21
N ASP A 270 -14.52 -5.99 2.32
CA ASP A 270 -14.56 -4.99 1.27
C ASP A 270 -13.87 -5.46 -0.02
N VAL A 271 -12.69 -6.07 0.10
CA VAL A 271 -11.96 -6.65 -1.03
C VAL A 271 -12.75 -7.79 -1.66
N THR A 272 -13.30 -8.70 -0.85
CA THR A 272 -14.05 -9.86 -1.33
C THR A 272 -15.34 -9.43 -2.03
N ASP A 273 -16.10 -8.52 -1.45
CA ASP A 273 -17.37 -8.06 -2.00
C ASP A 273 -17.16 -7.24 -3.28
N THR A 274 -16.14 -6.37 -3.30
CA THR A 274 -15.76 -5.61 -4.49
C THR A 274 -15.34 -6.54 -5.63
N ARG A 275 -14.47 -7.52 -5.33
CA ARG A 275 -14.03 -8.53 -6.30
C ARG A 275 -15.23 -9.29 -6.86
N ARG A 276 -16.13 -9.78 -6.01
CA ARG A 276 -17.35 -10.53 -6.44
C ARG A 276 -18.27 -9.68 -7.31
N ASP A 277 -18.48 -8.41 -6.96
CA ASP A 277 -19.31 -7.50 -7.74
C ASP A 277 -18.71 -7.25 -9.13
N LEU A 278 -17.41 -6.98 -9.21
CA LEU A 278 -16.71 -6.81 -10.47
C LEU A 278 -16.72 -8.09 -11.34
N GLN A 279 -16.52 -9.26 -10.72
CA GLN A 279 -16.59 -10.55 -11.43
C GLN A 279 -17.99 -10.81 -12.01
N LYS A 280 -19.05 -10.48 -11.27
CA LYS A 280 -20.45 -10.56 -11.78
C LYS A 280 -20.72 -9.60 -12.94
N ARG A 281 -19.92 -8.55 -13.09
CA ARG A 281 -19.98 -7.60 -14.21
C ARG A 281 -19.10 -7.98 -15.39
N GLY A 282 -18.48 -9.15 -15.38
CA GLY A 282 -17.64 -9.64 -16.47
C GLY A 282 -16.17 -9.21 -16.41
N PHE A 283 -15.69 -8.80 -15.21
CA PHE A 283 -14.28 -8.48 -15.04
C PHE A 283 -13.50 -9.65 -14.48
N GLN A 284 -12.28 -9.82 -14.96
CA GLN A 284 -11.25 -10.53 -14.23
C GLN A 284 -10.61 -9.57 -13.23
N VAL A 285 -10.42 -10.02 -11.98
CA VAL A 285 -9.91 -9.20 -10.90
C VAL A 285 -8.66 -9.83 -10.31
N PHE A 286 -7.58 -9.08 -10.32
CA PHE A 286 -6.32 -9.39 -9.63
C PHE A 286 -6.30 -8.65 -8.30
N VAL A 287 -5.86 -9.32 -7.26
CA VAL A 287 -5.68 -8.75 -5.92
C VAL A 287 -4.19 -8.79 -5.61
N THR A 288 -3.60 -7.63 -5.42
CA THR A 288 -2.16 -7.46 -5.20
C THR A 288 -1.91 -6.43 -4.09
N GLY A 289 -0.65 -6.24 -3.71
CA GLY A 289 -0.28 -5.26 -2.69
C GLY A 289 -0.11 -5.86 -1.30
N GLN A 290 0.32 -5.05 -0.39
CA GLN A 290 0.62 -5.44 0.99
C GLN A 290 -0.03 -4.48 2.00
N TYR A 291 0.38 -3.23 2.02
CA TYR A 291 -0.10 -2.20 2.93
C TYR A 291 -1.28 -1.41 2.36
N GLU A 292 -1.30 -1.25 1.07
CA GLU A 292 -2.46 -0.91 0.28
C GLU A 292 -2.79 -2.12 -0.59
N VAL A 293 -3.99 -2.66 -0.47
CA VAL A 293 -4.45 -3.79 -1.29
C VAL A 293 -5.09 -3.24 -2.55
N LEU A 294 -4.55 -3.59 -3.71
CA LEU A 294 -5.05 -3.15 -5.01
C LEU A 294 -5.89 -4.23 -5.66
N LEU A 295 -7.07 -3.86 -6.14
CA LEU A 295 -7.89 -4.65 -7.05
C LEU A 295 -7.73 -4.08 -8.45
N THR A 296 -7.09 -4.84 -9.33
CA THR A 296 -6.99 -4.50 -10.76
C THR A 296 -8.03 -5.29 -11.51
N ALA A 297 -8.98 -4.60 -12.14
CA ALA A 297 -10.08 -5.23 -12.87
C ALA A 297 -9.98 -4.95 -14.37
N LEU A 298 -10.08 -6.00 -15.18
CA LEU A 298 -10.04 -5.98 -16.64
C LEU A 298 -11.25 -6.72 -17.20
N PRO A 299 -11.87 -6.27 -18.30
CA PRO A 299 -12.90 -7.05 -19.00
C PRO A 299 -12.37 -8.41 -19.43
N VAL A 300 -13.17 -9.46 -19.28
CA VAL A 300 -12.76 -10.84 -19.62
C VAL A 300 -12.43 -10.97 -21.13
N GLU A 301 -13.13 -10.25 -21.98
CA GLU A 301 -12.96 -10.28 -23.44
C GLU A 301 -11.62 -9.69 -23.92
N HIS A 302 -10.93 -8.91 -23.08
CA HIS A 302 -9.65 -8.29 -23.44
C HIS A 302 -8.47 -9.28 -23.41
N ARG A 303 -8.69 -10.56 -23.10
CA ARG A 303 -7.65 -11.61 -22.95
C ARG A 303 -7.28 -12.38 -24.20
N VAL A 304 -7.99 -12.23 -25.29
CA VAL A 304 -7.67 -12.96 -26.52
C VAL A 304 -6.46 -12.32 -27.18
N GLY A 305 -5.23 -12.71 -26.79
CA GLY A 305 -4.02 -12.39 -27.51
C GLY A 305 -2.80 -11.90 -26.71
N ARG A 306 -2.82 -11.90 -25.37
CA ARG A 306 -1.61 -11.57 -24.59
C ARG A 306 -1.13 -12.76 -23.77
N ASP A 307 -0.06 -13.41 -24.23
CA ASP A 307 0.73 -14.32 -23.41
C ASP A 307 1.31 -13.52 -22.23
N LEU A 308 0.81 -13.78 -21.03
CA LEU A 308 1.47 -13.35 -19.81
C LEU A 308 2.71 -14.23 -19.62
N THR A 309 3.84 -13.81 -20.11
CA THR A 309 5.12 -14.30 -19.61
C THR A 309 5.27 -13.80 -18.18
N LEU A 310 5.21 -14.73 -17.24
CA LEU A 310 5.53 -14.54 -15.82
C LEU A 310 7.03 -14.27 -15.66
#